data_7852b3810f8d02f0daa0eb2072e88d55
#
_entry.id   7852b3810f8d02f0daa0eb2072e88d55
#
_cell.length_a   1.000
_cell.length_b   1.000
_cell.length_c   1.000
_cell.angle_alpha   90.00
_cell.angle_beta   90.00
_cell.angle_gamma   90.00
#
_symmetry.space_group_name_H-M   'P 1'
#
loop_
_entity.id
_entity.type
_entity.pdbx_description
1 polymer ?
#
loop_
_entity_poly.entity_id
_entity_poly.type
_entity_poly.pdbx_seq_one_letter_code
_entity_poly.pdbx_strand_id
1 'polypeptide(L)'
;MNAFLENQFGLAGKRALVTGAARGIGRAIAEALCAAGAEVCIHFNKSEGEAKKLVAQLESQGGRVFAVGGDLTDSKQADTLIAKIESRWNGLDILVNNAGDLVQRSKVEAFSDDLLDRVVKLNFHSAVYVTRRAIPLLRRGIDPSIINLSSVAAHNGGSNGATIYAATKAAIHTYTRGLAKELAPAIRVNAISPGVALTDFHRTHTTPEALETIAGNTPLKRLGTAEDHGAAVVFLCGKGASFITGEVIEINGGLWLA
;
A
#
# COMPACT_ATOMS: atom_id res chain seq x y z
N MET A 1 -24.53 -4.84 -10.61
CA MET A 1 -23.44 -4.30 -11.44
C MET A 1 -23.58 -4.92 -12.84
N ASN A 2 -23.25 -4.21 -13.92
CA ASN A 2 -23.27 -4.79 -15.27
C ASN A 2 -22.22 -5.93 -15.32
N ALA A 3 -22.54 -7.07 -15.97
CA ALA A 3 -21.65 -8.23 -16.09
C ALA A 3 -20.25 -7.88 -16.65
N PHE A 4 -20.15 -6.88 -17.53
CA PHE A 4 -18.87 -6.38 -18.02
C PHE A 4 -18.05 -5.77 -16.88
N LEU A 5 -18.61 -4.86 -16.10
CA LEU A 5 -17.91 -4.20 -15.00
C LEU A 5 -17.50 -5.19 -13.91
N GLU A 6 -18.37 -6.17 -13.63
CA GLU A 6 -18.07 -7.22 -12.67
C GLU A 6 -16.91 -8.10 -13.15
N ASN A 7 -16.86 -8.44 -14.43
CA ASN A 7 -15.74 -9.18 -15.00
C ASN A 7 -14.42 -8.39 -14.99
N GLN A 8 -14.44 -7.04 -15.15
CA GLN A 8 -13.23 -6.24 -15.22
C GLN A 8 -12.70 -5.81 -13.83
N PHE A 9 -13.58 -5.55 -12.87
CA PHE A 9 -13.26 -4.96 -11.57
C PHE A 9 -13.64 -5.85 -10.39
N GLY A 10 -14.45 -6.89 -10.58
CA GLY A 10 -14.83 -7.81 -9.52
C GLY A 10 -13.65 -8.64 -9.03
N LEU A 11 -13.55 -8.78 -7.71
CA LEU A 11 -12.49 -9.54 -7.05
C LEU A 11 -13.06 -10.72 -6.24
N ALA A 12 -14.28 -11.18 -6.59
CA ALA A 12 -14.93 -12.28 -5.91
C ALA A 12 -14.05 -13.54 -5.90
N GLY A 13 -13.85 -14.10 -4.70
CA GLY A 13 -13.01 -15.27 -4.48
C GLY A 13 -11.50 -15.00 -4.42
N LYS A 14 -11.03 -13.79 -4.66
CA LYS A 14 -9.62 -13.42 -4.50
C LYS A 14 -9.25 -13.20 -3.02
N ARG A 15 -8.02 -13.52 -2.67
CA ARG A 15 -7.45 -13.40 -1.31
C ARG A 15 -6.41 -12.30 -1.33
N ALA A 16 -6.57 -11.30 -0.48
CA ALA A 16 -5.75 -10.10 -0.45
C ALA A 16 -5.06 -9.90 0.91
N LEU A 17 -3.76 -9.67 0.90
CA LEU A 17 -3.01 -9.16 2.05
C LEU A 17 -2.75 -7.66 1.86
N VAL A 18 -3.14 -6.83 2.83
CA VAL A 18 -2.82 -5.41 2.87
C VAL A 18 -1.97 -5.10 4.10
N THR A 19 -0.72 -4.70 3.92
CA THR A 19 0.16 -4.36 5.03
C THR A 19 -0.11 -2.94 5.54
N GLY A 20 -0.08 -2.74 6.88
CA GLY A 20 -0.39 -1.44 7.49
C GLY A 20 -1.83 -0.97 7.24
N ALA A 21 -2.79 -1.91 7.22
CA ALA A 21 -4.16 -1.66 6.78
C ALA A 21 -5.13 -1.22 7.88
N ALA A 22 -4.68 -1.02 9.11
CA ALA A 22 -5.58 -0.64 10.22
C ALA A 22 -6.08 0.82 10.11
N ARG A 23 -5.43 1.69 9.34
CA ARG A 23 -5.74 3.11 9.21
C ARG A 23 -5.31 3.69 7.87
N GLY A 24 -5.72 4.93 7.58
CA GLY A 24 -5.29 5.71 6.42
C GLY A 24 -5.56 5.04 5.08
N ILE A 25 -4.64 5.20 4.13
CA ILE A 25 -4.76 4.66 2.77
C ILE A 25 -4.88 3.14 2.79
N GLY A 26 -4.11 2.44 3.63
CA GLY A 26 -4.18 0.98 3.73
C GLY A 26 -5.57 0.48 4.17
N ARG A 27 -6.24 1.20 5.08
CA ARG A 27 -7.62 0.91 5.48
C ARG A 27 -8.58 1.09 4.30
N ALA A 28 -8.53 2.22 3.62
CA ALA A 28 -9.40 2.47 2.47
C ALA A 28 -9.19 1.45 1.34
N ILE A 29 -7.94 1.01 1.12
CA ILE A 29 -7.64 -0.07 0.17
C ILE A 29 -8.28 -1.39 0.65
N ALA A 30 -8.16 -1.76 1.93
CA ALA A 30 -8.76 -2.98 2.46
C ALA A 30 -10.30 -2.95 2.35
N GLU A 31 -10.92 -1.81 2.65
CA GLU A 31 -12.36 -1.58 2.47
C GLU A 31 -12.78 -1.73 1.00
N ALA A 32 -12.04 -1.12 0.07
CA ALA A 32 -12.34 -1.20 -1.36
C ALA A 32 -12.18 -2.62 -1.93
N LEU A 33 -11.11 -3.33 -1.55
CA LEU A 33 -10.90 -4.73 -1.97
C LEU A 33 -11.99 -5.64 -1.43
N CYS A 34 -12.40 -5.45 -0.17
CA CYS A 34 -13.50 -6.19 0.45
C CYS A 34 -14.83 -5.91 -0.27
N ALA A 35 -15.14 -4.65 -0.54
CA ALA A 35 -16.34 -4.24 -1.29
C ALA A 35 -16.37 -4.79 -2.72
N ALA A 36 -15.20 -5.00 -3.34
CA ALA A 36 -15.05 -5.66 -4.64
C ALA A 36 -15.17 -7.20 -4.57
N GLY A 37 -15.36 -7.78 -3.36
CA GLY A 37 -15.62 -9.21 -3.14
C GLY A 37 -14.39 -10.03 -2.73
N ALA A 38 -13.24 -9.41 -2.50
CA ALA A 38 -12.06 -10.13 -2.02
C ALA A 38 -12.19 -10.52 -0.54
N GLU A 39 -11.56 -11.62 -0.16
CA GLU A 39 -11.26 -11.93 1.23
C GLU A 39 -9.97 -11.22 1.63
N VAL A 40 -9.98 -10.47 2.76
CA VAL A 40 -8.90 -9.53 3.08
C VAL A 40 -8.22 -9.88 4.41
N CYS A 41 -6.90 -10.03 4.39
CA CYS A 41 -6.06 -10.02 5.58
C CYS A 41 -5.58 -8.58 5.86
N ILE A 42 -6.01 -8.03 6.99
CA ILE A 42 -5.61 -6.72 7.49
C ILE A 42 -4.36 -6.91 8.36
N HIS A 43 -3.18 -6.49 7.85
CA HIS A 43 -2.00 -6.50 8.69
C HIS A 43 -1.85 -5.16 9.44
N PHE A 44 -1.43 -5.23 10.70
CA PHE A 44 -1.12 -4.07 11.55
C PHE A 44 0.15 -4.32 12.39
N ASN A 45 0.82 -3.25 12.84
CA ASN A 45 1.89 -3.35 13.84
C ASN A 45 1.33 -3.04 15.24
N LYS A 46 1.11 -1.76 15.56
CA LYS A 46 0.67 -1.31 16.90
C LYS A 46 -0.82 -1.00 17.01
N SER A 47 -1.52 -0.85 15.89
CA SER A 47 -2.92 -0.40 15.83
C SER A 47 -3.91 -1.57 15.90
N GLU A 48 -3.79 -2.41 16.95
CA GLU A 48 -4.64 -3.60 17.11
C GLU A 48 -6.12 -3.23 17.31
N GLY A 49 -6.39 -2.19 18.09
CA GLY A 49 -7.77 -1.73 18.37
C GLY A 49 -8.47 -1.28 17.08
N GLU A 50 -7.79 -0.50 16.24
CA GLU A 50 -8.30 -0.05 14.94
C GLU A 50 -8.49 -1.22 13.97
N ALA A 51 -7.55 -2.16 13.94
CA ALA A 51 -7.66 -3.36 13.11
C ALA A 51 -8.88 -4.21 13.51
N LYS A 52 -9.12 -4.43 14.82
CA LYS A 52 -10.29 -5.16 15.31
C LYS A 52 -11.61 -4.44 14.97
N LYS A 53 -11.65 -3.11 15.10
CA LYS A 53 -12.83 -2.32 14.71
C LYS A 53 -13.11 -2.43 13.21
N LEU A 54 -12.06 -2.37 12.39
CA LEU A 54 -12.20 -2.50 10.94
C LEU A 54 -12.68 -3.90 10.55
N VAL A 55 -12.17 -4.96 11.17
CA VAL A 55 -12.65 -6.33 10.96
C VAL A 55 -14.14 -6.41 11.28
N ALA A 56 -14.58 -5.98 12.48
CA ALA A 56 -15.97 -6.03 12.86
C ALA A 56 -16.90 -5.21 11.93
N GLN A 57 -16.43 -4.05 11.48
CA GLN A 57 -17.16 -3.22 10.50
C GLN A 57 -17.35 -3.97 9.17
N LEU A 58 -16.28 -4.52 8.60
CA LEU A 58 -16.35 -5.17 7.29
C LEU A 58 -17.13 -6.49 7.36
N GLU A 59 -17.02 -7.24 8.45
CA GLU A 59 -17.84 -8.45 8.69
C GLU A 59 -19.34 -8.12 8.78
N SER A 60 -19.69 -7.00 9.43
CA SER A 60 -21.09 -6.54 9.50
C SER A 60 -21.68 -6.16 8.14
N GLN A 61 -20.83 -5.86 7.17
CA GLN A 61 -21.16 -5.57 5.76
C GLN A 61 -21.12 -6.82 4.87
N GLY A 62 -20.92 -8.03 5.46
CA GLY A 62 -20.84 -9.29 4.72
C GLY A 62 -19.47 -9.62 4.16
N GLY A 63 -18.44 -8.83 4.51
CA GLY A 63 -17.06 -9.06 4.09
C GLY A 63 -16.41 -10.25 4.79
N ARG A 64 -15.48 -10.90 4.11
CA ARG A 64 -14.63 -11.95 4.68
C ARG A 64 -13.26 -11.36 4.99
N VAL A 65 -12.98 -11.13 6.26
CA VAL A 65 -11.80 -10.43 6.70
C VAL A 65 -11.22 -11.05 7.97
N PHE A 66 -9.94 -10.84 8.20
CA PHE A 66 -9.28 -11.12 9.48
C PHE A 66 -8.07 -10.22 9.64
N ALA A 67 -7.54 -10.15 10.84
CA ALA A 67 -6.37 -9.31 11.11
C ALA A 67 -5.20 -10.12 11.65
N VAL A 68 -3.98 -9.71 11.28
CA VAL A 68 -2.72 -10.29 11.74
C VAL A 68 -1.77 -9.17 12.18
N GLY A 69 -1.30 -9.22 13.42
CA GLY A 69 -0.32 -8.27 13.95
C GLY A 69 1.12 -8.74 13.74
N GLY A 70 2.04 -7.77 13.56
CA GLY A 70 3.48 -8.02 13.49
C GLY A 70 4.27 -6.76 13.10
N ASP A 71 5.54 -6.69 13.50
CA ASP A 71 6.45 -5.62 13.09
C ASP A 71 7.25 -6.07 11.85
N LEU A 72 6.91 -5.55 10.69
CA LEU A 72 7.55 -5.92 9.42
C LEU A 72 8.97 -5.32 9.24
N THR A 73 9.46 -4.54 10.18
CA THR A 73 10.88 -4.16 10.22
C THR A 73 11.76 -5.33 10.68
N ASP A 74 11.17 -6.33 11.33
CA ASP A 74 11.79 -7.61 11.66
C ASP A 74 11.41 -8.67 10.60
N SER A 75 12.42 -9.17 9.91
CA SER A 75 12.24 -10.19 8.87
C SER A 75 11.57 -11.49 9.35
N LYS A 76 11.77 -11.88 10.62
CA LYS A 76 11.16 -13.08 11.22
C LYS A 76 9.65 -12.89 11.42
N GLN A 77 9.20 -11.67 11.69
CA GLN A 77 7.77 -11.39 11.79
C GLN A 77 7.07 -11.41 10.42
N ALA A 78 7.79 -11.09 9.35
CA ALA A 78 7.29 -11.33 7.99
C ALA A 78 7.13 -12.84 7.69
N ASP A 79 8.04 -13.72 8.19
CA ASP A 79 7.87 -15.17 8.11
C ASP A 79 6.60 -15.61 8.85
N THR A 80 6.40 -15.10 10.06
CA THR A 80 5.22 -15.42 10.89
C THR A 80 3.92 -14.94 10.22
N LEU A 81 3.91 -13.76 9.62
CA LEU A 81 2.75 -13.23 8.89
C LEU A 81 2.36 -14.16 7.74
N ILE A 82 3.33 -14.52 6.89
CA ILE A 82 3.09 -15.36 5.73
C ILE A 82 2.67 -16.78 6.13
N ALA A 83 3.27 -17.35 7.17
CA ALA A 83 2.86 -18.65 7.70
C ALA A 83 1.40 -18.66 8.21
N LYS A 84 0.96 -17.59 8.88
CA LYS A 84 -0.45 -17.43 9.30
C LYS A 84 -1.40 -17.31 8.11
N ILE A 85 -0.98 -16.63 7.04
CA ILE A 85 -1.77 -16.54 5.81
C ILE A 85 -1.84 -17.92 5.14
N GLU A 86 -0.71 -18.61 5.01
CA GLU A 86 -0.64 -19.93 4.39
C GLU A 86 -1.49 -20.97 5.14
N SER A 87 -1.53 -20.91 6.47
CA SER A 87 -2.38 -21.82 7.27
C SER A 87 -3.89 -21.59 7.03
N ARG A 88 -4.29 -20.41 6.55
CA ARG A 88 -5.69 -20.07 6.29
C ARG A 88 -6.06 -20.17 4.81
N TRP A 89 -5.12 -19.83 3.93
CA TRP A 89 -5.31 -19.80 2.48
C TRP A 89 -4.25 -20.63 1.76
N ASN A 90 -4.65 -21.48 0.86
CA ASN A 90 -3.70 -22.27 0.05
C ASN A 90 -3.00 -21.45 -1.06
N GLY A 91 -3.16 -20.14 -1.07
CA GLY A 91 -2.55 -19.23 -2.03
C GLY A 91 -2.94 -17.79 -1.72
N LEU A 92 -2.32 -16.86 -2.41
CA LEU A 92 -2.58 -15.41 -2.31
C LEU A 92 -2.76 -14.85 -3.71
N ASP A 93 -3.74 -13.95 -3.90
CA ASP A 93 -4.02 -13.38 -5.21
C ASP A 93 -3.59 -11.91 -5.30
N ILE A 94 -3.61 -11.21 -4.16
CA ILE A 94 -3.30 -9.77 -4.09
C ILE A 94 -2.39 -9.51 -2.89
N LEU A 95 -1.23 -8.89 -3.14
CA LEU A 95 -0.38 -8.32 -2.10
C LEU A 95 -0.33 -6.80 -2.24
N VAL A 96 -0.72 -6.06 -1.21
CA VAL A 96 -0.54 -4.62 -1.15
C VAL A 96 0.51 -4.27 -0.09
N ASN A 97 1.69 -3.83 -0.53
CA ASN A 97 2.76 -3.33 0.31
C ASN A 97 2.50 -1.85 0.63
N ASN A 98 1.67 -1.61 1.64
CA ASN A 98 1.31 -0.25 2.07
C ASN A 98 2.04 0.19 3.34
N ALA A 99 2.51 -0.72 4.19
CA ALA A 99 3.20 -0.36 5.44
C ALA A 99 4.34 0.64 5.18
N GLY A 100 4.32 1.78 5.87
CA GLY A 100 5.30 2.84 5.71
C GLY A 100 4.94 4.07 6.54
N ASP A 101 5.94 4.86 6.91
CA ASP A 101 5.79 6.12 7.64
C ASP A 101 7.03 7.00 7.40
N LEU A 102 6.86 8.32 7.57
CA LEU A 102 7.96 9.28 7.61
C LEU A 102 8.85 9.07 8.85
N VAL A 103 8.28 8.52 9.92
CA VAL A 103 8.87 8.32 11.25
C VAL A 103 9.15 9.65 11.96
N GLN A 104 10.04 10.46 11.40
CA GLN A 104 10.41 11.77 11.94
C GLN A 104 11.01 12.63 10.82
N ARG A 105 10.68 13.92 10.80
CA ARG A 105 11.37 14.88 9.94
C ARG A 105 12.74 15.21 10.52
N SER A 106 13.77 15.16 9.67
CA SER A 106 15.12 15.58 10.05
C SER A 106 15.87 16.11 8.83
N LYS A 107 16.56 17.23 9.01
CA LYS A 107 17.50 17.73 7.99
C LYS A 107 18.69 16.79 7.86
N VAL A 108 19.32 16.77 6.70
CA VAL A 108 20.40 15.81 6.40
C VAL A 108 21.54 15.89 7.39
N GLU A 109 21.93 17.09 7.78
CA GLU A 109 23.00 17.33 8.75
C GLU A 109 22.68 16.88 10.20
N ALA A 110 21.40 16.66 10.51
CA ALA A 110 20.93 16.25 11.84
C ALA A 110 20.43 14.80 11.89
N PHE A 111 20.60 14.05 10.83
CA PHE A 111 20.16 12.66 10.73
C PHE A 111 21.01 11.78 11.66
N SER A 112 20.35 10.95 12.49
CA SER A 112 21.03 9.85 13.18
C SER A 112 20.98 8.57 12.36
N ASP A 113 21.98 7.71 12.53
CA ASP A 113 22.01 6.39 11.88
C ASP A 113 20.78 5.55 12.28
N ASP A 114 20.33 5.63 13.53
CA ASP A 114 19.10 4.98 14.01
C ASP A 114 17.85 5.43 13.26
N LEU A 115 17.72 6.75 12.98
CA LEU A 115 16.60 7.27 12.23
C LEU A 115 16.65 6.78 10.77
N LEU A 116 17.83 6.82 10.16
CA LEU A 116 18.06 6.28 8.82
C LEU A 116 17.61 4.83 8.74
N ASP A 117 18.12 4.00 9.63
CA ASP A 117 17.80 2.56 9.70
C ASP A 117 16.30 2.31 9.87
N ARG A 118 15.64 3.04 10.76
CA ARG A 118 14.18 2.90 11.00
C ARG A 118 13.38 3.26 9.76
N VAL A 119 13.71 4.38 9.09
CA VAL A 119 13.01 4.82 7.89
C VAL A 119 13.19 3.82 6.75
N VAL A 120 14.41 3.34 6.52
CA VAL A 120 14.72 2.35 5.45
C VAL A 120 14.07 1.00 5.75
N LYS A 121 14.18 0.50 7.00
CA LYS A 121 13.57 -0.77 7.41
C LYS A 121 12.05 -0.74 7.25
N LEU A 122 11.41 0.35 7.66
CA LEU A 122 9.95 0.44 7.61
C LEU A 122 9.42 0.61 6.18
N ASN A 123 10.03 1.48 5.36
CA ASN A 123 9.46 1.85 4.07
C ASN A 123 9.94 0.98 2.89
N PHE A 124 11.11 0.33 3.01
CA PHE A 124 11.67 -0.48 1.93
C PHE A 124 11.88 -1.94 2.33
N HIS A 125 12.62 -2.22 3.41
CA HIS A 125 12.89 -3.61 3.79
C HIS A 125 11.61 -4.38 4.09
N SER A 126 10.62 -3.78 4.75
CA SER A 126 9.32 -4.42 5.03
C SER A 126 8.65 -4.93 3.77
N ALA A 127 8.59 -4.10 2.70
CA ALA A 127 8.03 -4.49 1.42
C ALA A 127 8.82 -5.63 0.76
N VAL A 128 10.17 -5.57 0.82
CA VAL A 128 11.05 -6.62 0.31
C VAL A 128 10.85 -7.93 1.08
N TYR A 129 10.80 -7.87 2.41
CA TYR A 129 10.64 -9.07 3.25
C TYR A 129 9.30 -9.77 2.99
N VAL A 130 8.21 -9.02 2.96
CA VAL A 130 6.88 -9.58 2.70
C VAL A 130 6.77 -10.11 1.28
N THR A 131 7.20 -9.34 0.27
CA THR A 131 7.12 -9.76 -1.13
C THR A 131 7.86 -11.05 -1.36
N ARG A 132 9.14 -11.15 -0.95
CA ARG A 132 9.96 -12.35 -1.16
C ARG A 132 9.28 -13.61 -0.60
N ARG A 133 8.66 -13.50 0.57
CA ARG A 133 7.98 -14.63 1.23
C ARG A 133 6.60 -14.93 0.66
N ALA A 134 5.92 -13.92 0.13
CA ALA A 134 4.60 -14.08 -0.48
C ALA A 134 4.66 -14.70 -1.88
N ILE A 135 5.77 -14.62 -2.62
CA ILE A 135 5.89 -15.13 -3.99
C ILE A 135 5.42 -16.59 -4.13
N PRO A 136 5.79 -17.55 -3.27
CA PRO A 136 5.30 -18.93 -3.40
C PRO A 136 3.77 -19.03 -3.27
N LEU A 137 3.14 -18.22 -2.40
CA LEU A 137 1.69 -18.16 -2.26
C LEU A 137 1.03 -17.47 -3.47
N LEU A 138 1.61 -16.39 -3.96
CA LEU A 138 1.13 -15.67 -5.15
C LEU A 138 1.17 -16.56 -6.39
N ARG A 139 2.20 -17.40 -6.56
CA ARG A 139 2.27 -18.35 -7.67
C ARG A 139 1.18 -19.44 -7.63
N ARG A 140 0.54 -19.65 -6.49
CA ARG A 140 -0.64 -20.53 -6.33
C ARG A 140 -1.95 -19.75 -6.42
N GLY A 141 -1.88 -18.44 -6.62
CA GLY A 141 -3.03 -17.55 -6.74
C GLY A 141 -3.65 -17.57 -8.16
N ILE A 142 -4.79 -16.90 -8.27
CA ILE A 142 -5.51 -16.71 -9.53
C ILE A 142 -5.28 -15.29 -10.02
N ASP A 143 -4.65 -15.12 -11.19
CA ASP A 143 -4.26 -13.81 -11.76
C ASP A 143 -3.60 -12.90 -10.70
N PRO A 144 -2.48 -13.33 -10.11
CA PRO A 144 -1.93 -12.64 -8.95
C PRO A 144 -1.32 -11.28 -9.30
N SER A 145 -1.41 -10.36 -8.35
CA SER A 145 -0.84 -9.02 -8.48
C SER A 145 -0.23 -8.51 -7.19
N ILE A 146 0.83 -7.71 -7.33
CA ILE A 146 1.48 -6.96 -6.24
C ILE A 146 1.27 -5.47 -6.51
N ILE A 147 0.79 -4.74 -5.51
CA ILE A 147 0.67 -3.30 -5.53
C ILE A 147 1.56 -2.70 -4.45
N ASN A 148 2.52 -1.89 -4.85
CA ASN A 148 3.42 -1.21 -3.93
C ASN A 148 2.95 0.24 -3.70
N LEU A 149 3.03 0.75 -2.47
CA LEU A 149 2.76 2.16 -2.18
C LEU A 149 4.04 2.97 -2.19
N SER A 150 4.16 3.81 -3.21
CA SER A 150 5.16 4.86 -3.32
C SER A 150 4.65 6.17 -2.72
N SER A 151 5.01 7.30 -3.29
CA SER A 151 4.60 8.65 -2.92
C SER A 151 5.08 9.64 -3.97
N VAL A 152 4.38 10.76 -4.14
CA VAL A 152 4.87 11.91 -4.90
C VAL A 152 6.27 12.39 -4.42
N ALA A 153 6.61 12.12 -3.17
CA ALA A 153 7.94 12.42 -2.62
C ALA A 153 9.08 11.68 -3.36
N ALA A 154 8.79 10.55 -4.00
CA ALA A 154 9.76 9.81 -4.81
C ALA A 154 10.28 10.63 -6.01
N HIS A 155 9.48 11.56 -6.50
CA HIS A 155 9.82 12.42 -7.65
C HIS A 155 10.47 13.74 -7.22
N ASN A 156 9.92 14.39 -6.19
CA ASN A 156 10.34 15.74 -5.81
C ASN A 156 11.35 15.77 -4.65
N GLY A 157 11.80 14.60 -4.15
CA GLY A 157 12.76 14.49 -3.07
C GLY A 157 12.17 14.75 -1.68
N GLY A 158 10.86 14.99 -1.57
CA GLY A 158 10.20 15.38 -0.32
C GLY A 158 10.51 16.83 0.08
N SER A 159 10.02 17.26 1.20
CA SER A 159 10.25 18.60 1.76
C SER A 159 10.44 18.56 3.28
N ASN A 160 11.04 19.62 3.83
CA ASN A 160 11.15 19.81 5.28
C ASN A 160 11.67 18.58 6.04
N GLY A 161 12.82 18.03 5.62
CA GLY A 161 13.44 16.88 6.30
C GLY A 161 12.80 15.52 5.99
N ALA A 162 12.16 15.35 4.82
CA ALA A 162 11.61 14.10 4.35
C ALA A 162 12.52 13.37 3.34
N THR A 163 13.77 13.80 3.15
CA THR A 163 14.66 13.33 2.07
C THR A 163 14.89 11.82 2.09
N ILE A 164 15.14 11.21 3.27
CA ILE A 164 15.37 9.76 3.35
C ILE A 164 14.08 8.99 3.08
N TYR A 165 12.93 9.46 3.58
CA TYR A 165 11.64 8.89 3.24
C TYR A 165 11.42 8.92 1.72
N ALA A 166 11.67 10.07 1.08
CA ALA A 166 11.56 10.24 -0.36
C ALA A 166 12.46 9.26 -1.12
N ALA A 167 13.71 9.09 -0.69
CA ALA A 167 14.65 8.11 -1.26
C ALA A 167 14.12 6.67 -1.15
N THR A 168 13.52 6.28 0.00
CA THR A 168 12.91 4.95 0.14
C THR A 168 11.71 4.77 -0.80
N LYS A 169 10.92 5.83 -1.03
CA LYS A 169 9.77 5.77 -1.96
C LYS A 169 10.23 5.74 -3.43
N ALA A 170 11.34 6.37 -3.78
CA ALA A 170 11.99 6.22 -5.08
C ALA A 170 12.54 4.79 -5.28
N ALA A 171 13.12 4.20 -4.24
CA ALA A 171 13.54 2.79 -4.28
C ALA A 171 12.36 1.85 -4.59
N ILE A 172 11.15 2.11 -4.07
CA ILE A 172 9.94 1.35 -4.38
C ILE A 172 9.57 1.45 -5.87
N HIS A 173 9.76 2.60 -6.54
CA HIS A 173 9.54 2.72 -7.99
C HIS A 173 10.42 1.73 -8.76
N THR A 174 11.74 1.76 -8.51
CA THR A 174 12.69 0.88 -9.20
C THR A 174 12.46 -0.58 -8.85
N TYR A 175 12.16 -0.89 -7.57
CA TYR A 175 11.83 -2.23 -7.11
C TYR A 175 10.58 -2.78 -7.81
N THR A 176 9.54 -1.96 -7.99
CA THR A 176 8.33 -2.33 -8.73
C THR A 176 8.64 -2.75 -10.16
N ARG A 177 9.45 -1.95 -10.88
CA ARG A 177 9.86 -2.24 -12.26
C ARG A 177 10.73 -3.50 -12.37
N GLY A 178 11.64 -3.70 -11.41
CA GLY A 178 12.47 -4.91 -11.32
C GLY A 178 11.61 -6.16 -11.11
N LEU A 179 10.74 -6.15 -10.09
CA LEU A 179 9.82 -7.25 -9.82
C LEU A 179 8.90 -7.57 -11.00
N ALA A 180 8.38 -6.54 -11.69
CA ALA A 180 7.52 -6.73 -12.85
C ALA A 180 8.20 -7.55 -13.94
N LYS A 181 9.51 -7.32 -14.19
CA LYS A 181 10.28 -8.09 -15.16
C LYS A 181 10.61 -9.50 -14.68
N GLU A 182 10.95 -9.66 -13.41
CA GLU A 182 11.36 -10.95 -12.85
C GLU A 182 10.17 -11.92 -12.64
N LEU A 183 8.98 -11.39 -12.35
CA LEU A 183 7.82 -12.20 -11.98
C LEU A 183 6.83 -12.42 -13.14
N ALA A 184 6.97 -11.66 -14.23
CA ALA A 184 6.17 -11.89 -15.44
C ALA A 184 6.48 -13.25 -16.08
N PRO A 185 5.51 -13.92 -16.74
CA PRO A 185 4.11 -13.50 -16.86
C PRO A 185 3.23 -13.93 -15.67
N ALA A 186 3.80 -14.58 -14.65
CA ALA A 186 3.04 -15.24 -13.59
C ALA A 186 2.39 -14.24 -12.61
N ILE A 187 3.02 -13.11 -12.34
CA ILE A 187 2.54 -12.11 -11.35
C ILE A 187 2.74 -10.72 -11.95
N ARG A 188 1.68 -9.91 -11.96
CA ARG A 188 1.79 -8.49 -12.31
C ARG A 188 2.24 -7.68 -11.10
N VAL A 189 3.08 -6.69 -11.30
CA VAL A 189 3.56 -5.82 -10.22
C VAL A 189 3.45 -4.37 -10.65
N ASN A 190 2.67 -3.58 -9.91
CA ASN A 190 2.49 -2.16 -10.15
C ASN A 190 2.64 -1.38 -8.83
N ALA A 191 2.64 -0.08 -8.92
CA ALA A 191 2.61 0.80 -7.77
C ALA A 191 1.56 1.90 -7.94
N ILE A 192 1.12 2.47 -6.82
CA ILE A 192 0.46 3.76 -6.79
C ILE A 192 1.37 4.77 -6.08
N SER A 193 1.31 6.03 -6.52
CA SER A 193 2.08 7.14 -5.98
C SER A 193 1.13 8.22 -5.45
N PRO A 194 0.74 8.13 -4.18
CA PRO A 194 -0.12 9.12 -3.54
C PRO A 194 0.50 10.51 -3.51
N GLY A 195 -0.31 11.53 -3.74
CA GLY A 195 -0.02 12.89 -3.33
C GLY A 195 -0.25 13.10 -1.83
N VAL A 196 -0.59 14.33 -1.44
CA VAL A 196 -0.94 14.63 -0.04
C VAL A 196 -2.40 14.25 0.19
N ALA A 197 -2.62 13.15 0.93
CA ALA A 197 -3.94 12.69 1.35
C ALA A 197 -4.17 12.99 2.83
N LEU A 198 -5.34 13.54 3.17
CA LEU A 198 -5.68 13.90 4.54
C LEU A 198 -5.94 12.67 5.41
N THR A 199 -4.86 12.11 5.93
CA THR A 199 -4.83 10.96 6.82
C THR A 199 -4.06 11.30 8.10
N ASP A 200 -4.02 10.39 9.07
CA ASP A 200 -3.25 10.58 10.31
C ASP A 200 -1.76 10.85 10.03
N PHE A 201 -1.21 10.30 8.93
CA PHE A 201 0.15 10.59 8.49
C PHE A 201 0.38 12.10 8.32
N HIS A 202 -0.47 12.78 7.53
CA HIS A 202 -0.30 14.21 7.29
C HIS A 202 -0.76 15.07 8.47
N ARG A 203 -1.76 14.62 9.27
CA ARG A 203 -2.12 15.30 10.52
C ARG A 203 -0.98 15.32 11.53
N THR A 204 -0.13 14.27 11.53
CA THR A 204 1.04 14.17 12.42
C THR A 204 2.25 14.93 11.90
N HIS A 205 2.47 14.92 10.58
CA HIS A 205 3.74 15.37 9.98
C HIS A 205 3.66 16.69 9.19
N THR A 206 2.48 17.32 9.08
CA THR A 206 2.28 18.51 8.24
C THR A 206 1.41 19.53 8.99
N THR A 207 1.80 20.79 9.04
CA THR A 207 1.01 21.83 9.71
C THR A 207 -0.26 22.15 8.91
N PRO A 208 -1.34 22.66 9.56
CA PRO A 208 -2.57 23.07 8.88
C PRO A 208 -2.31 24.07 7.74
N GLU A 209 -1.48 25.07 7.95
CA GLU A 209 -1.15 26.12 6.98
C GLU A 209 -0.43 25.52 5.75
N ALA A 210 0.46 24.53 5.98
CA ALA A 210 1.11 23.81 4.90
C ALA A 210 0.11 22.96 4.10
N LEU A 211 -0.86 22.33 4.77
CA LEU A 211 -1.93 21.57 4.10
C LEU A 211 -2.81 22.48 3.22
N GLU A 212 -3.19 23.66 3.70
CA GLU A 212 -3.94 24.66 2.92
C GLU A 212 -3.15 25.11 1.70
N THR A 213 -1.86 25.42 1.87
CA THR A 213 -0.95 25.80 0.79
C THR A 213 -0.86 24.69 -0.26
N ILE A 214 -0.72 23.43 0.15
CA ILE A 214 -0.65 22.29 -0.74
C ILE A 214 -1.97 22.10 -1.49
N ALA A 215 -3.12 22.22 -0.82
CA ALA A 215 -4.42 22.13 -1.45
C ALA A 215 -4.60 23.23 -2.53
N GLY A 216 -4.20 24.46 -2.23
CA GLY A 216 -4.23 25.58 -3.16
C GLY A 216 -3.33 25.39 -4.38
N ASN A 217 -2.16 24.74 -4.21
CA ASN A 217 -1.20 24.46 -5.28
C ASN A 217 -1.54 23.19 -6.07
N THR A 218 -2.35 22.29 -5.52
CA THR A 218 -2.81 21.10 -6.23
C THR A 218 -3.75 21.52 -7.38
N PRO A 219 -3.55 21.09 -8.63
CA PRO A 219 -4.43 21.44 -9.74
C PRO A 219 -5.92 21.15 -9.48
N LEU A 220 -6.25 20.02 -8.83
CA LEU A 220 -7.64 19.72 -8.45
C LEU A 220 -8.16 20.50 -7.24
N LYS A 221 -7.36 21.46 -6.70
CA LYS A 221 -7.73 22.41 -5.62
C LYS A 221 -8.24 21.76 -4.34
N ARG A 222 -7.78 20.57 -4.06
CA ARG A 222 -8.04 19.85 -2.80
C ARG A 222 -6.88 18.93 -2.43
N LEU A 223 -6.83 18.54 -1.18
CA LEU A 223 -6.06 17.39 -0.75
C LEU A 223 -6.77 16.10 -1.20
N GLY A 224 -6.01 15.03 -1.36
CA GLY A 224 -6.57 13.70 -1.53
C GLY A 224 -7.24 13.20 -0.24
N THR A 225 -8.06 12.18 -0.38
CA THR A 225 -8.57 11.37 0.73
C THR A 225 -7.99 9.95 0.65
N ALA A 226 -8.14 9.16 1.70
CA ALA A 226 -7.70 7.77 1.66
C ALA A 226 -8.46 6.97 0.58
N GLU A 227 -9.74 7.27 0.38
CA GLU A 227 -10.68 6.62 -0.55
C GLU A 227 -10.29 6.87 -2.02
N ASP A 228 -9.67 8.00 -2.35
CA ASP A 228 -9.19 8.29 -3.71
C ASP A 228 -8.23 7.20 -4.23
N HIS A 229 -7.63 6.39 -3.34
CA HIS A 229 -6.63 5.38 -3.68
C HIS A 229 -7.22 3.97 -3.83
N GLY A 230 -8.31 3.66 -3.14
CA GLY A 230 -8.91 2.33 -3.11
C GLY A 230 -9.35 1.83 -4.49
N ALA A 231 -10.05 2.68 -5.24
CA ALA A 231 -10.56 2.33 -6.58
C ALA A 231 -9.44 2.01 -7.58
N ALA A 232 -8.33 2.75 -7.54
CA ALA A 232 -7.19 2.49 -8.41
C ALA A 232 -6.52 1.14 -8.09
N VAL A 233 -6.44 0.78 -6.80
CA VAL A 233 -5.91 -0.53 -6.40
C VAL A 233 -6.84 -1.65 -6.84
N VAL A 234 -8.16 -1.51 -6.70
CA VAL A 234 -9.14 -2.49 -7.21
C VAL A 234 -8.97 -2.68 -8.72
N PHE A 235 -8.86 -1.60 -9.49
CA PHE A 235 -8.60 -1.65 -10.93
C PHE A 235 -7.31 -2.42 -11.24
N LEU A 236 -6.20 -2.07 -10.61
CA LEU A 236 -4.91 -2.73 -10.85
C LEU A 236 -4.91 -4.22 -10.47
N CYS A 237 -5.77 -4.65 -9.55
CA CYS A 237 -5.92 -6.04 -9.14
C CYS A 237 -6.91 -6.82 -10.01
N GLY A 238 -7.76 -6.13 -10.78
CA GLY A 238 -8.78 -6.72 -11.65
C GLY A 238 -8.25 -7.11 -13.03
N LYS A 239 -9.11 -7.77 -13.81
CA LYS A 239 -8.82 -8.17 -15.20
C LYS A 239 -8.66 -6.96 -16.12
N GLY A 240 -9.30 -5.83 -15.81
CA GLY A 240 -9.15 -4.58 -16.57
C GLY A 240 -7.71 -4.07 -16.66
N ALA A 241 -6.83 -4.50 -15.73
CA ALA A 241 -5.41 -4.18 -15.72
C ALA A 241 -4.51 -5.34 -16.16
N SER A 242 -5.04 -6.36 -16.85
CA SER A 242 -4.30 -7.59 -17.21
C SER A 242 -3.08 -7.34 -18.10
N PHE A 243 -3.02 -6.21 -18.82
CA PHE A 243 -1.89 -5.81 -19.65
C PHE A 243 -1.06 -4.67 -19.05
N ILE A 244 -1.21 -4.42 -17.73
CA ILE A 244 -0.47 -3.37 -16.99
C ILE A 244 0.46 -4.04 -15.97
N THR A 245 1.77 -3.87 -16.15
CA THR A 245 2.79 -4.32 -15.19
C THR A 245 4.03 -3.41 -15.26
N GLY A 246 4.66 -3.14 -14.12
CA GLY A 246 5.81 -2.24 -14.00
C GLY A 246 5.43 -0.76 -13.91
N GLU A 247 4.14 -0.44 -13.88
CA GLU A 247 3.62 0.93 -13.89
C GLU A 247 3.53 1.54 -12.49
N VAL A 248 3.71 2.85 -12.40
CA VAL A 248 3.50 3.65 -11.18
C VAL A 248 2.41 4.68 -11.48
N ILE A 249 1.22 4.45 -10.95
CA ILE A 249 0.07 5.35 -11.20
C ILE A 249 0.08 6.49 -10.19
N GLU A 250 0.15 7.72 -10.69
CA GLU A 250 0.09 8.94 -9.89
C GLU A 250 -1.34 9.22 -9.44
N ILE A 251 -1.57 9.27 -8.11
CA ILE A 251 -2.86 9.63 -7.49
C ILE A 251 -2.61 10.84 -6.61
N ASN A 252 -2.39 12.01 -7.23
CA ASN A 252 -1.87 13.18 -6.55
C ASN A 252 -2.60 14.49 -6.91
N GLY A 253 -3.72 14.42 -7.62
CA GLY A 253 -4.50 15.60 -8.02
C GLY A 253 -3.79 16.52 -9.01
N GLY A 254 -2.75 16.04 -9.69
CA GLY A 254 -1.91 16.79 -10.62
C GLY A 254 -0.73 17.51 -9.93
N LEU A 255 -0.47 17.25 -8.65
CA LEU A 255 0.64 17.85 -7.91
C LEU A 255 2.02 17.49 -8.52
N TRP A 256 2.09 16.34 -9.18
CA TRP A 256 3.19 15.91 -10.03
C TRP A 256 2.63 15.29 -11.31
N LEU A 257 3.21 15.66 -12.44
CA LEU A 257 2.90 15.12 -13.76
C LEU A 257 4.15 14.33 -14.23
N ALA A 258 3.98 13.03 -14.51
CA ALA A 258 5.04 12.16 -14.97
C ALA A 258 5.23 12.26 -16.49
#